data_3e845134324b74a09d8f734b78c31746
#
_entry.id   3e845134324b74a09d8f734b78c31746
#
_cell.length_a   1.000
_cell.length_b   1.000
_cell.length_c   1.000
_cell.angle_alpha   90.00
_cell.angle_beta   90.00
_cell.angle_gamma   90.00
#
_symmetry.space_group_name_H-M   'P 1'
#
loop_
_entity.id
_entity.type
_entity.pdbx_description
1 polymer ?
#
loop_
_entity_poly.entity_id
_entity_poly.type
_entity_poly.pdbx_seq_one_letter_code
_entity_poly.pdbx_strand_id
1 'polypeptide(L)'
;MQIFKLKGSDLSPLSEKKFNLEKDIQSLTEKNLETIFGYEFVSTEFNVNNFWIDTLAFDPESRSFIIIEYKRDQGMSVVDQGYAYLAAMLNNKAEFILEYNEKLKKSLNRNDVDWSQSKVIFISRHFTTHQKGAIEFKDLPIELWEVKKFEEDLLVFNQLKPAEIKDSIKTVSKSKTVRDVSEEVKSYTLDDHLAKIDQNSKEIFLNLYNQLLEIGDGITENVTRYYIGFRFHGTNFTSISYRNGTVILNFRTKVKPSTQLKIEKLPETAWDTTPLWKTTIKSTSEIPAALEIAKHAYKDYESRFK
;
A
#
# COMPACT_ATOMS: atom_id res chain seq x y z
N MET A 1 3.72 22.21 -3.68
CA MET A 1 4.30 21.57 -4.88
C MET A 1 4.00 22.46 -6.06
N GLN A 2 4.97 22.70 -6.95
CA GLN A 2 4.80 23.41 -8.20
C GLN A 2 5.05 22.43 -9.35
N ILE A 3 4.22 22.47 -10.38
CA ILE A 3 4.34 21.64 -11.58
C ILE A 3 4.55 22.57 -12.76
N PHE A 4 5.48 22.21 -13.62
CA PHE A 4 5.83 22.95 -14.82
C PHE A 4 5.75 22.05 -16.04
N LYS A 5 5.29 22.59 -17.14
CA LYS A 5 5.43 21.99 -18.46
C LYS A 5 6.77 22.41 -19.06
N LEU A 6 7.57 21.45 -19.48
CA LEU A 6 8.84 21.70 -20.18
C LEU A 6 8.58 21.79 -21.69
N LYS A 7 9.01 22.89 -22.32
CA LYS A 7 9.02 23.07 -23.77
C LYS A 7 10.43 23.47 -24.21
N GLY A 8 11.18 22.50 -24.70
CA GLY A 8 12.62 22.72 -24.93
C GLY A 8 13.33 22.98 -23.62
N SER A 9 13.89 24.18 -23.45
CA SER A 9 14.53 24.66 -22.21
C SER A 9 13.61 25.54 -21.35
N ASP A 10 12.39 25.88 -21.82
CA ASP A 10 11.51 26.82 -21.18
C ASP A 10 10.51 26.12 -20.27
N LEU A 11 10.28 26.70 -19.09
CA LEU A 11 9.32 26.21 -18.11
C LEU A 11 8.07 27.08 -18.10
N SER A 12 6.91 26.44 -18.27
CA SER A 12 5.59 27.09 -18.11
C SER A 12 4.91 26.50 -16.88
N PRO A 13 4.55 27.32 -15.85
CA PRO A 13 3.86 26.80 -14.67
C PRO A 13 2.46 26.31 -15.04
N LEU A 14 2.06 25.17 -14.47
CA LEU A 14 0.70 24.65 -14.57
C LEU A 14 -0.10 25.06 -13.34
N SER A 15 -1.25 25.68 -13.56
CA SER A 15 -2.12 26.15 -12.48
C SER A 15 -2.92 24.98 -11.90
N GLU A 16 -3.08 24.97 -10.56
CA GLU A 16 -3.95 24.02 -9.88
C GLU A 16 -5.42 24.35 -10.18
N LYS A 17 -6.17 23.33 -10.62
CA LYS A 17 -7.64 23.38 -10.80
C LYS A 17 -8.33 22.80 -9.58
N LYS A 18 -9.46 23.39 -9.19
CA LYS A 18 -10.26 22.90 -8.07
C LYS A 18 -11.15 21.74 -8.54
N PHE A 19 -11.27 20.71 -7.70
CA PHE A 19 -12.42 19.82 -7.77
C PHE A 19 -13.67 20.57 -7.32
N ASN A 20 -14.78 20.39 -8.01
CA ASN A 20 -16.03 21.08 -7.66
C ASN A 20 -16.66 20.45 -6.41
N LEU A 21 -16.65 19.13 -6.33
CA LEU A 21 -17.25 18.35 -5.27
C LEU A 21 -16.29 17.28 -4.74
N GLU A 22 -16.46 16.89 -3.50
CA GLU A 22 -15.80 15.72 -2.88
C GLU A 22 -16.16 14.44 -3.64
N LYS A 23 -17.40 14.35 -4.08
CA LYS A 23 -17.90 13.23 -4.89
C LYS A 23 -17.17 13.08 -6.24
N ASP A 24 -16.60 14.16 -6.78
CA ASP A 24 -15.77 14.09 -7.99
C ASP A 24 -14.47 13.34 -7.71
N ILE A 25 -13.87 13.61 -6.53
CA ILE A 25 -12.66 12.91 -6.08
C ILE A 25 -12.97 11.43 -5.81
N GLN A 26 -14.07 11.15 -5.10
CA GLN A 26 -14.53 9.80 -4.80
C GLN A 26 -14.73 9.00 -6.10
N SER A 27 -15.59 9.47 -6.99
CA SER A 27 -15.90 8.77 -8.24
C SER A 27 -14.66 8.53 -9.12
N LEU A 28 -13.74 9.51 -9.16
CA LEU A 28 -12.49 9.38 -9.90
C LEU A 28 -11.57 8.31 -9.27
N THR A 29 -11.45 8.33 -7.95
CA THR A 29 -10.62 7.38 -7.21
C THR A 29 -11.16 5.97 -7.31
N GLU A 30 -12.46 5.76 -7.09
CA GLU A 30 -13.13 4.46 -7.18
C GLU A 30 -12.95 3.81 -8.55
N LYS A 31 -13.09 4.60 -9.62
CA LYS A 31 -12.87 4.12 -10.99
C LYS A 31 -11.44 3.70 -11.28
N ASN A 32 -10.47 4.22 -10.54
CA ASN A 32 -9.05 4.04 -10.80
C ASN A 32 -8.28 3.42 -9.62
N LEU A 33 -8.97 2.75 -8.69
CA LEU A 33 -8.36 2.19 -7.48
C LEU A 33 -7.21 1.22 -7.78
N GLU A 34 -7.37 0.38 -8.78
CA GLU A 34 -6.34 -0.56 -9.20
C GLU A 34 -5.10 0.17 -9.73
N THR A 35 -5.29 1.23 -10.53
CA THR A 35 -4.18 2.02 -11.08
C THR A 35 -3.45 2.82 -10.01
N ILE A 36 -4.18 3.40 -9.05
CA ILE A 36 -3.61 4.31 -8.03
C ILE A 36 -2.96 3.51 -6.91
N PHE A 37 -3.66 2.48 -6.40
CA PHE A 37 -3.30 1.79 -5.17
C PHE A 37 -3.06 0.28 -5.35
N GLY A 38 -3.46 -0.31 -6.48
CA GLY A 38 -3.46 -1.76 -6.68
C GLY A 38 -4.59 -2.47 -5.91
N TYR A 39 -5.68 -1.76 -5.57
CA TYR A 39 -6.79 -2.32 -4.78
C TYR A 39 -7.98 -2.64 -5.67
N GLU A 40 -8.68 -3.71 -5.30
CA GLU A 40 -9.99 -4.04 -5.86
C GLU A 40 -11.05 -3.11 -5.25
N PHE A 41 -11.86 -2.46 -6.10
CA PHE A 41 -13.04 -1.72 -5.64
C PHE A 41 -14.12 -2.73 -5.21
N VAL A 42 -14.66 -2.58 -4.01
CA VAL A 42 -15.73 -3.45 -3.49
C VAL A 42 -17.07 -2.75 -3.58
N SER A 43 -17.25 -1.63 -2.88
CA SER A 43 -18.49 -0.87 -2.92
C SER A 43 -18.29 0.59 -2.54
N THR A 44 -19.21 1.43 -3.02
CA THR A 44 -19.39 2.83 -2.63
C THR A 44 -20.45 2.93 -1.55
N GLU A 45 -20.29 3.89 -0.63
CA GLU A 45 -21.26 4.22 0.42
C GLU A 45 -21.74 2.97 1.19
N PHE A 46 -20.79 2.11 1.59
CA PHE A 46 -21.09 0.90 2.32
C PHE A 46 -21.56 1.20 3.75
N ASN A 47 -22.80 0.78 4.06
CA ASN A 47 -23.35 0.93 5.40
C ASN A 47 -23.08 -0.30 6.24
N VAL A 48 -22.46 -0.12 7.40
CA VAL A 48 -22.31 -1.15 8.42
C VAL A 48 -22.71 -0.60 9.77
N ASN A 49 -23.80 -1.10 10.31
CA ASN A 49 -24.47 -0.57 11.51
C ASN A 49 -24.80 0.93 11.33
N ASN A 50 -24.18 1.81 12.13
CA ASN A 50 -24.39 3.26 12.07
C ASN A 50 -23.27 4.00 11.34
N PHE A 51 -22.38 3.27 10.65
CA PHE A 51 -21.27 3.85 9.90
C PHE A 51 -21.52 3.79 8.40
N TRP A 52 -21.31 4.91 7.74
CA TRP A 52 -21.26 5.02 6.29
C TRP A 52 -19.79 5.13 5.88
N ILE A 53 -19.32 4.19 5.10
CA ILE A 53 -17.97 4.14 4.56
C ILE A 53 -18.07 4.62 3.12
N ASP A 54 -17.38 5.70 2.78
CA ASP A 54 -17.43 6.29 1.43
C ASP A 54 -17.03 5.28 0.35
N THR A 55 -15.89 4.61 0.54
CA THR A 55 -15.42 3.56 -0.36
C THR A 55 -14.83 2.39 0.41
N LEU A 56 -15.34 1.20 0.13
CA LEU A 56 -14.74 -0.06 0.57
C LEU A 56 -13.90 -0.66 -0.55
N ALA A 57 -12.66 -0.98 -0.24
CA ALA A 57 -11.72 -1.62 -1.15
C ALA A 57 -11.08 -2.85 -0.50
N PHE A 58 -10.45 -3.68 -1.33
CA PHE A 58 -9.70 -4.85 -0.87
C PHE A 58 -8.30 -4.84 -1.49
N ASP A 59 -7.27 -4.98 -0.67
CA ASP A 59 -5.89 -5.17 -1.11
C ASP A 59 -5.62 -6.66 -1.31
N PRO A 60 -5.52 -7.16 -2.56
CA PRO A 60 -5.26 -8.58 -2.83
C PRO A 60 -3.86 -9.02 -2.38
N GLU A 61 -2.91 -8.08 -2.25
CA GLU A 61 -1.54 -8.38 -1.84
C GLU A 61 -1.44 -8.68 -0.34
N SER A 62 -2.04 -7.84 0.49
CA SER A 62 -2.10 -8.06 1.93
C SER A 62 -3.29 -8.91 2.34
N ARG A 63 -4.23 -9.16 1.43
CA ARG A 63 -5.53 -9.82 1.67
C ARG A 63 -6.30 -9.15 2.80
N SER A 64 -6.39 -7.84 2.76
CA SER A 64 -7.02 -7.04 3.79
C SER A 64 -8.01 -6.03 3.22
N PHE A 65 -9.02 -5.69 4.00
CA PHE A 65 -9.95 -4.62 3.67
C PHE A 65 -9.32 -3.26 3.90
N ILE A 66 -9.58 -2.34 3.00
CA ILE A 66 -9.15 -0.95 3.04
C ILE A 66 -10.40 -0.08 3.05
N ILE A 67 -10.50 0.82 4.01
CA ILE A 67 -11.53 1.85 4.07
C ILE A 67 -10.95 3.13 3.50
N ILE A 68 -11.63 3.76 2.56
CA ILE A 68 -11.23 5.05 1.99
C ILE A 68 -12.31 6.07 2.30
N GLU A 69 -11.91 7.18 2.87
CA GLU A 69 -12.76 8.30 3.27
C GLU A 69 -12.29 9.58 2.60
N TYR A 70 -13.21 10.35 2.05
CA TYR A 70 -12.88 11.62 1.38
C TYR A 70 -13.20 12.79 2.32
N LYS A 71 -12.27 13.72 2.43
CA LYS A 71 -12.36 14.85 3.35
C LYS A 71 -12.45 16.17 2.61
N ARG A 72 -13.52 16.90 2.86
CA ARG A 72 -13.70 18.28 2.44
C ARG A 72 -13.26 19.26 3.50
N ASP A 73 -13.61 19.00 4.73
CA ASP A 73 -13.51 19.94 5.84
C ASP A 73 -12.48 19.53 6.91
N GLN A 74 -12.00 20.54 7.64
CA GLN A 74 -10.90 20.45 8.60
C GLN A 74 -11.34 20.02 10.01
N GLY A 75 -12.61 19.63 10.19
CA GLY A 75 -13.25 19.62 11.51
C GLY A 75 -13.09 18.36 12.37
N MET A 76 -12.81 17.19 11.81
CA MET A 76 -12.73 15.95 12.59
C MET A 76 -11.30 15.41 12.70
N SER A 77 -10.98 14.83 13.87
CA SER A 77 -9.75 14.07 14.07
C SER A 77 -9.74 12.85 13.13
N VAL A 78 -8.78 12.80 12.21
CA VAL A 78 -8.59 11.66 11.30
C VAL A 78 -8.25 10.38 12.07
N VAL A 79 -7.59 10.52 13.23
CA VAL A 79 -7.24 9.38 14.08
C VAL A 79 -8.47 8.78 14.73
N ASP A 80 -9.30 9.60 15.39
CA ASP A 80 -10.51 9.10 16.07
C ASP A 80 -11.48 8.47 15.08
N GLN A 81 -11.70 9.09 13.92
CA GLN A 81 -12.56 8.55 12.89
C GLN A 81 -11.99 7.26 12.29
N GLY A 82 -10.69 7.23 11.99
CA GLY A 82 -10.03 6.05 11.45
C GLY A 82 -10.14 4.85 12.39
N TYR A 83 -9.90 5.05 13.68
CA TYR A 83 -10.07 3.98 14.67
C TYR A 83 -11.52 3.56 14.86
N ALA A 84 -12.48 4.48 14.77
CA ALA A 84 -13.90 4.14 14.81
C ALA A 84 -14.30 3.24 13.64
N TYR A 85 -13.84 3.54 12.43
CA TYR A 85 -14.07 2.70 11.25
C TYR A 85 -13.40 1.32 11.36
N LEU A 86 -12.16 1.26 11.84
CA LEU A 86 -11.48 -0.02 12.07
C LEU A 86 -12.21 -0.85 13.14
N ALA A 87 -12.66 -0.24 14.22
CA ALA A 87 -13.45 -0.92 15.24
C ALA A 87 -14.77 -1.46 14.66
N ALA A 88 -15.48 -0.65 13.87
CA ALA A 88 -16.70 -1.09 13.19
C ALA A 88 -16.43 -2.28 12.26
N MET A 89 -15.36 -2.25 11.52
CA MET A 89 -14.94 -3.37 10.63
C MET A 89 -14.62 -4.63 11.42
N LEU A 90 -13.80 -4.55 12.45
CA LEU A 90 -13.39 -5.71 13.25
C LEU A 90 -14.59 -6.36 13.98
N ASN A 91 -15.57 -5.55 14.40
CA ASN A 91 -16.78 -6.05 15.05
C ASN A 91 -17.80 -6.65 14.05
N ASN A 92 -17.66 -6.36 12.75
CA ASN A 92 -18.61 -6.78 11.72
C ASN A 92 -17.93 -7.51 10.54
N LYS A 93 -16.88 -8.27 10.78
CA LYS A 93 -16.07 -8.97 9.77
C LYS A 93 -16.91 -9.76 8.75
N ALA A 94 -18.00 -10.36 9.18
CA ALA A 94 -18.86 -11.15 8.31
C ALA A 94 -19.55 -10.30 7.24
N GLU A 95 -19.99 -9.09 7.59
CA GLU A 95 -20.64 -8.15 6.67
C GLU A 95 -19.68 -7.70 5.56
N PHE A 96 -18.41 -7.44 5.89
CA PHE A 96 -17.39 -7.07 4.91
C PHE A 96 -17.10 -8.20 3.92
N ILE A 97 -17.03 -9.45 4.40
CA ILE A 97 -16.83 -10.63 3.54
C ILE A 97 -18.07 -10.84 2.65
N LEU A 98 -19.26 -10.69 3.19
CA LEU A 98 -20.50 -10.81 2.45
C LEU A 98 -20.57 -9.76 1.33
N GLU A 99 -20.34 -8.48 1.66
CA GLU A 99 -20.32 -7.39 0.68
C GLU A 99 -19.30 -7.66 -0.45
N TYR A 100 -18.09 -8.09 -0.09
CA TYR A 100 -17.06 -8.46 -1.06
C TYR A 100 -17.54 -9.57 -2.00
N ASN A 101 -18.10 -10.66 -1.44
CA ASN A 101 -18.55 -11.81 -2.21
C ASN A 101 -19.73 -11.46 -3.14
N GLU A 102 -20.68 -10.66 -2.64
CA GLU A 102 -21.85 -10.26 -3.41
C GLU A 102 -21.49 -9.30 -4.55
N LYS A 103 -20.63 -8.31 -4.29
CA LYS A 103 -20.27 -7.30 -5.28
C LYS A 103 -19.33 -7.84 -6.36
N LEU A 104 -18.33 -8.60 -5.97
CA LEU A 104 -17.29 -9.09 -6.89
C LEU A 104 -17.61 -10.46 -7.47
N LYS A 105 -18.71 -11.12 -7.01
CA LYS A 105 -19.06 -12.50 -7.42
C LYS A 105 -17.92 -13.49 -7.18
N LYS A 106 -17.21 -13.31 -6.05
CA LYS A 106 -16.10 -14.13 -5.59
C LYS A 106 -16.50 -14.93 -4.35
N SER A 107 -15.60 -15.76 -3.84
CA SER A 107 -15.81 -16.61 -2.65
C SER A 107 -14.65 -16.41 -1.68
N LEU A 108 -14.62 -15.24 -1.04
CA LEU A 108 -13.66 -14.92 0.01
C LEU A 108 -14.09 -15.63 1.30
N ASN A 109 -13.20 -16.42 1.89
CA ASN A 109 -13.47 -17.09 3.16
C ASN A 109 -12.88 -16.30 4.32
N ARG A 110 -13.39 -16.57 5.53
CA ARG A 110 -12.92 -15.89 6.75
C ARG A 110 -11.40 -16.01 6.97
N ASN A 111 -10.83 -17.16 6.62
CA ASN A 111 -9.41 -17.44 6.80
C ASN A 111 -8.51 -16.82 5.70
N ASP A 112 -9.12 -16.31 4.63
CA ASP A 112 -8.38 -15.68 3.53
C ASP A 112 -8.06 -14.21 3.82
N VAL A 113 -8.69 -13.61 4.85
CA VAL A 113 -8.54 -12.20 5.19
C VAL A 113 -7.54 -12.02 6.33
N ASP A 114 -6.51 -11.21 6.09
CA ASP A 114 -5.61 -10.75 7.15
C ASP A 114 -6.08 -9.39 7.70
N TRP A 115 -6.97 -9.46 8.69
CA TRP A 115 -7.53 -8.26 9.34
C TRP A 115 -6.45 -7.40 10.00
N SER A 116 -5.31 -7.98 10.35
CA SER A 116 -4.23 -7.25 11.00
C SER A 116 -3.59 -6.19 10.10
N GLN A 117 -3.79 -6.28 8.80
CA GLN A 117 -3.23 -5.36 7.80
C GLN A 117 -4.27 -4.38 7.23
N SER A 118 -5.49 -4.40 7.76
CA SER A 118 -6.52 -3.44 7.38
C SER A 118 -6.13 -2.02 7.79
N LYS A 119 -6.53 -1.04 6.99
CA LYS A 119 -6.21 0.37 7.24
C LYS A 119 -7.30 1.30 6.73
N VAL A 120 -7.21 2.55 7.16
CA VAL A 120 -8.05 3.64 6.66
C VAL A 120 -7.18 4.62 5.87
N ILE A 121 -7.63 4.99 4.69
CA ILE A 121 -7.01 5.99 3.84
C ILE A 121 -7.93 7.21 3.82
N PHE A 122 -7.42 8.37 4.24
CA PHE A 122 -8.09 9.63 4.04
C PHE A 122 -7.55 10.33 2.81
N ILE A 123 -8.44 10.70 1.90
CA ILE A 123 -8.09 11.45 0.68
C ILE A 123 -8.69 12.83 0.78
N SER A 124 -7.86 13.86 0.59
CA SER A 124 -8.28 15.25 0.61
C SER A 124 -7.44 16.09 -0.35
N ARG A 125 -7.95 17.27 -0.72
CA ARG A 125 -7.12 18.26 -1.43
C ARG A 125 -6.02 18.84 -0.55
N HIS A 126 -6.27 18.90 0.75
CA HIS A 126 -5.34 19.46 1.72
C HIS A 126 -5.67 18.96 3.14
N PHE A 127 -4.63 18.71 3.92
CA PHE A 127 -4.73 18.43 5.35
C PHE A 127 -4.11 19.55 6.17
N THR A 128 -4.73 19.86 7.30
CA THR A 128 -4.20 20.84 8.26
C THR A 128 -2.91 20.35 8.91
N THR A 129 -2.12 21.25 9.47
CA THR A 129 -0.94 20.88 10.26
C THR A 129 -1.28 19.94 11.41
N HIS A 130 -2.44 20.12 12.06
CA HIS A 130 -2.90 19.24 13.13
C HIS A 130 -3.20 17.81 12.63
N GLN A 131 -3.84 17.68 11.47
CA GLN A 131 -4.11 16.36 10.88
C GLN A 131 -2.82 15.67 10.43
N LYS A 132 -1.88 16.42 9.88
CA LYS A 132 -0.55 15.91 9.50
C LYS A 132 0.25 15.47 10.72
N GLY A 133 0.27 16.26 11.79
CA GLY A 133 0.92 15.89 13.06
C GLY A 133 0.24 14.71 13.76
N ALA A 134 -1.07 14.53 13.56
CA ALA A 134 -1.81 13.43 14.20
C ALA A 134 -1.42 12.04 13.67
N ILE A 135 -0.77 11.93 12.50
CA ILE A 135 -0.32 10.65 11.95
C ILE A 135 1.16 10.33 12.23
N GLU A 136 1.83 11.12 13.06
CA GLU A 136 3.24 10.92 13.42
C GLU A 136 3.43 9.78 14.44
N PHE A 137 2.88 8.60 14.16
CA PHE A 137 3.05 7.37 14.94
C PHE A 137 3.44 6.21 14.03
N LYS A 138 4.41 5.39 14.47
CA LYS A 138 5.00 4.31 13.67
C LYS A 138 4.06 3.14 13.34
N ASP A 139 3.02 2.95 14.15
CA ASP A 139 2.09 1.81 14.08
C ASP A 139 0.65 2.22 13.79
N LEU A 140 0.47 3.41 13.21
CA LEU A 140 -0.86 3.93 12.90
C LEU A 140 -1.39 3.31 11.59
N PRO A 141 -2.52 2.59 11.62
CA PRO A 141 -3.12 2.01 10.42
C PRO A 141 -3.96 3.04 9.64
N ILE A 142 -3.44 4.25 9.49
CA ILE A 142 -4.10 5.39 8.85
C ILE A 142 -3.11 6.07 7.91
N GLU A 143 -3.54 6.31 6.68
CA GLU A 143 -2.78 7.03 5.68
C GLU A 143 -3.51 8.31 5.27
N LEU A 144 -2.76 9.37 5.01
CA LEU A 144 -3.28 10.61 4.43
C LEU A 144 -2.73 10.79 3.03
N TRP A 145 -3.63 11.05 2.07
CA TRP A 145 -3.29 11.28 0.68
C TRP A 145 -3.85 12.61 0.20
N GLU A 146 -2.98 13.51 -0.27
CA GLU A 146 -3.41 14.73 -0.95
C GLU A 146 -3.60 14.46 -2.45
N VAL A 147 -4.76 14.87 -3.00
CA VAL A 147 -5.05 14.79 -4.43
C VAL A 147 -5.14 16.20 -5.01
N LYS A 148 -4.43 16.45 -6.10
CA LYS A 148 -4.43 17.73 -6.79
C LYS A 148 -4.65 17.52 -8.28
N LYS A 149 -5.51 18.38 -8.85
CA LYS A 149 -5.74 18.45 -10.28
C LYS A 149 -5.05 19.70 -10.84
N PHE A 150 -4.35 19.55 -11.95
CA PHE A 150 -3.70 20.65 -12.65
C PHE A 150 -4.28 20.83 -14.05
N GLU A 151 -3.88 21.91 -14.72
CA GLU A 151 -4.12 22.07 -16.16
C GLU A 151 -3.58 20.88 -16.94
N GLU A 152 -4.05 20.75 -18.20
CA GLU A 152 -3.72 19.61 -19.08
C GLU A 152 -4.16 18.25 -18.51
N ASP A 153 -5.20 18.24 -17.63
CA ASP A 153 -5.80 17.07 -16.99
C ASP A 153 -4.83 16.20 -16.18
N LEU A 154 -3.77 16.82 -15.67
CA LEU A 154 -2.83 16.13 -14.79
C LEU A 154 -3.41 16.00 -13.39
N LEU A 155 -3.23 14.82 -12.82
CA LEU A 155 -3.59 14.47 -11.43
C LEU A 155 -2.36 14.03 -10.67
N VAL A 156 -2.28 14.47 -9.42
CA VAL A 156 -1.25 14.06 -8.49
C VAL A 156 -1.89 13.49 -7.24
N PHE A 157 -1.60 12.24 -6.93
CA PHE A 157 -1.87 11.62 -5.63
C PHE A 157 -0.56 11.57 -4.85
N ASN A 158 -0.53 12.22 -3.69
CA ASN A 158 0.65 12.33 -2.85
C ASN A 158 0.39 11.82 -1.44
N GLN A 159 1.02 10.71 -1.08
CA GLN A 159 0.98 10.20 0.28
C GLN A 159 1.79 11.12 1.21
N LEU A 160 1.15 11.57 2.27
CA LEU A 160 1.84 12.30 3.33
C LEU A 160 2.53 11.29 4.24
N LYS A 161 3.84 11.15 4.06
CA LYS A 161 4.65 10.34 4.97
C LYS A 161 5.02 11.18 6.18
N PRO A 162 4.79 10.67 7.41
CA PRO A 162 5.26 11.37 8.59
C PRO A 162 6.79 11.45 8.59
N ALA A 163 7.33 12.50 9.22
CA ALA A 163 8.76 12.59 9.53
C ALA A 163 9.17 11.43 10.46
N GLU A 164 10.48 11.25 10.72
CA GLU A 164 10.99 10.14 11.55
C GLU A 164 10.11 9.84 12.78
N ILE A 165 9.47 8.67 12.77
CA ILE A 165 8.50 8.29 13.79
C ILE A 165 9.20 7.40 14.81
N LYS A 166 9.13 7.79 16.08
CA LYS A 166 9.72 7.01 17.18
C LYS A 166 8.66 6.39 18.10
N ASP A 167 7.52 7.04 18.26
CA ASP A 167 6.53 6.65 19.26
C ASP A 167 5.41 5.78 18.67
N SER A 168 4.90 4.85 19.50
CA SER A 168 3.72 4.06 19.19
C SER A 168 2.47 4.77 19.70
N ILE A 169 1.39 4.77 18.91
CA ILE A 169 0.09 5.31 19.34
C ILE A 169 -0.41 4.61 20.61
N LYS A 170 -0.05 3.36 20.82
CA LYS A 170 -0.43 2.58 22.01
C LYS A 170 0.09 3.15 23.32
N THR A 171 1.25 3.80 23.28
CA THR A 171 1.90 4.36 24.48
C THR A 171 1.30 5.71 24.86
N VAL A 172 0.69 6.40 23.92
CA VAL A 172 0.21 7.78 24.09
C VAL A 172 -1.31 7.83 24.26
N SER A 173 -2.06 7.00 23.56
CA SER A 173 -3.52 7.04 23.57
C SER A 173 -4.12 6.42 24.82
N LYS A 174 -5.05 7.15 25.46
CA LYS A 174 -5.90 6.67 26.57
C LYS A 174 -7.21 6.05 26.07
N SER A 175 -7.52 6.15 24.78
CA SER A 175 -8.76 5.63 24.18
C SER A 175 -8.79 4.10 24.24
N LYS A 176 -9.90 3.54 24.74
CA LYS A 176 -10.13 2.10 24.75
C LYS A 176 -10.22 1.58 23.31
N THR A 177 -10.90 2.27 22.41
CA THR A 177 -11.04 1.91 20.99
C THR A 177 -9.69 1.80 20.31
N VAL A 178 -8.79 2.77 20.55
CA VAL A 178 -7.44 2.74 19.99
C VAL A 178 -6.68 1.50 20.47
N ARG A 179 -6.75 1.17 21.74
CA ARG A 179 -6.09 -0.02 22.31
C ARG A 179 -6.63 -1.30 21.71
N ASP A 180 -7.95 -1.49 21.75
CA ASP A 180 -8.61 -2.71 21.28
C ASP A 180 -8.31 -2.96 19.78
N VAL A 181 -8.43 -1.93 18.94
CA VAL A 181 -8.08 -2.01 17.51
C VAL A 181 -6.60 -2.30 17.31
N SER A 182 -5.71 -1.63 18.04
CA SER A 182 -4.27 -1.79 17.89
C SER A 182 -3.74 -3.15 18.40
N GLU A 183 -4.52 -3.93 19.14
CA GLU A 183 -4.19 -5.32 19.45
C GLU A 183 -4.31 -6.21 18.21
N GLU A 184 -5.26 -5.93 17.32
CA GLU A 184 -5.54 -6.72 16.15
C GLU A 184 -4.93 -6.13 14.87
N VAL A 185 -5.07 -4.83 14.65
CA VAL A 185 -4.54 -4.12 13.46
C VAL A 185 -3.15 -3.57 13.74
N LYS A 186 -2.21 -3.82 12.82
CA LYS A 186 -0.81 -3.42 12.97
C LYS A 186 -0.25 -2.91 11.65
N SER A 187 0.37 -1.74 11.69
CA SER A 187 1.28 -1.32 10.63
C SER A 187 2.64 -1.97 10.86
N TYR A 188 3.22 -2.52 9.82
CA TYR A 188 4.53 -3.15 9.87
C TYR A 188 5.59 -2.21 9.27
N THR A 189 6.78 -2.26 9.82
CA THR A 189 7.92 -1.44 9.41
C THR A 189 9.09 -2.31 8.96
N LEU A 190 10.08 -1.71 8.31
CA LEU A 190 11.34 -2.39 8.00
C LEU A 190 11.99 -2.97 9.28
N ASP A 191 11.94 -2.22 10.40
CA ASP A 191 12.50 -2.67 11.67
C ASP A 191 11.83 -3.92 12.21
N ASP A 192 10.51 -4.09 12.02
CA ASP A 192 9.79 -5.31 12.41
C ASP A 192 10.26 -6.55 11.62
N HIS A 193 10.70 -6.36 10.38
CA HIS A 193 11.33 -7.41 9.59
C HIS A 193 12.76 -7.67 10.06
N LEU A 194 13.55 -6.61 10.23
CA LEU A 194 14.96 -6.72 10.64
C LEU A 194 15.14 -7.36 12.02
N ALA A 195 14.17 -7.17 12.92
CA ALA A 195 14.18 -7.80 14.25
C ALA A 195 14.07 -9.33 14.19
N LYS A 196 13.59 -9.90 13.09
CA LYS A 196 13.40 -11.35 12.89
C LYS A 196 14.56 -12.00 12.15
N ILE A 197 15.47 -11.21 11.57
CA ILE A 197 16.54 -11.67 10.67
C ILE A 197 17.82 -11.88 11.49
N ASP A 198 18.48 -13.02 11.27
CA ASP A 198 19.81 -13.27 11.86
C ASP A 198 20.87 -12.31 11.30
N GLN A 199 21.96 -12.15 12.04
CA GLN A 199 23.01 -11.15 11.72
C GLN A 199 23.62 -11.35 10.32
N ASN A 200 23.80 -12.57 9.88
CA ASN A 200 24.41 -12.85 8.56
C ASN A 200 23.48 -12.51 7.41
N SER A 201 22.19 -12.85 7.56
CA SER A 201 21.16 -12.56 6.55
C SER A 201 20.74 -11.08 6.52
N LYS A 202 20.98 -10.34 7.61
CA LYS A 202 20.59 -8.93 7.73
C LYS A 202 21.31 -8.02 6.73
N GLU A 203 22.60 -8.27 6.52
CA GLU A 203 23.39 -7.54 5.52
C GLU A 203 22.85 -7.76 4.10
N ILE A 204 22.57 -9.03 3.76
CA ILE A 204 21.98 -9.40 2.46
C ILE A 204 20.62 -8.71 2.27
N PHE A 205 19.77 -8.77 3.28
CA PHE A 205 18.43 -8.22 3.26
C PHE A 205 18.45 -6.70 3.05
N LEU A 206 19.23 -5.96 3.86
CA LEU A 206 19.34 -4.50 3.76
C LEU A 206 19.94 -4.03 2.45
N ASN A 207 20.99 -4.73 1.98
CA ASN A 207 21.63 -4.39 0.73
C ASN A 207 20.66 -4.57 -0.45
N LEU A 208 19.94 -5.70 -0.48
CA LEU A 208 18.93 -5.97 -1.51
C LEU A 208 17.77 -4.98 -1.40
N TYR A 209 17.26 -4.69 -0.21
CA TYR A 209 16.20 -3.73 0.04
C TYR A 209 16.52 -2.33 -0.54
N ASN A 210 17.68 -1.79 -0.20
CA ASN A 210 18.08 -0.45 -0.66
C ASN A 210 18.19 -0.40 -2.19
N GLN A 211 18.81 -1.40 -2.81
CA GLN A 211 18.99 -1.43 -4.26
C GLN A 211 17.66 -1.68 -5.02
N LEU A 212 16.71 -2.39 -4.41
CA LEU A 212 15.39 -2.58 -5.03
C LEU A 212 14.58 -1.28 -5.09
N LEU A 213 14.74 -0.38 -4.13
CA LEU A 213 14.12 0.96 -4.17
C LEU A 213 14.69 1.84 -5.30
N GLU A 214 15.92 1.58 -5.71
CA GLU A 214 16.65 2.37 -6.72
C GLU A 214 16.58 1.77 -8.14
N ILE A 215 15.83 0.68 -8.35
CA ILE A 215 15.73 0.02 -9.67
C ILE A 215 15.16 0.96 -10.73
N GLY A 216 14.22 1.81 -10.39
CA GLY A 216 13.56 2.74 -11.31
C GLY A 216 12.79 3.83 -10.58
N ASP A 217 12.38 4.84 -11.34
CA ASP A 217 11.60 5.95 -10.82
C ASP A 217 10.16 5.50 -10.45
N GLY A 218 9.60 6.12 -9.41
CA GLY A 218 8.23 5.88 -8.98
C GLY A 218 8.01 4.56 -8.21
N ILE A 219 9.09 3.86 -7.84
CA ILE A 219 8.99 2.69 -6.98
C ILE A 219 8.68 3.11 -5.55
N THR A 220 7.70 2.45 -4.96
CA THR A 220 7.31 2.61 -3.56
C THR A 220 7.36 1.29 -2.83
N GLU A 221 7.66 1.32 -1.53
CA GLU A 221 7.59 0.13 -0.69
C GLU A 221 6.18 -0.13 -0.16
N ASN A 222 5.88 -1.40 0.06
CA ASN A 222 4.69 -1.86 0.77
C ASN A 222 5.09 -2.89 1.82
N VAL A 223 5.21 -2.42 3.07
CA VAL A 223 5.63 -3.28 4.18
C VAL A 223 4.43 -4.02 4.72
N THR A 224 4.41 -5.33 4.56
CA THR A 224 3.36 -6.22 5.08
C THR A 224 3.89 -7.03 6.27
N ARG A 225 3.02 -7.83 6.89
CA ARG A 225 3.41 -8.76 7.97
C ARG A 225 4.48 -9.78 7.54
N TYR A 226 4.46 -10.20 6.28
CA TYR A 226 5.19 -11.37 5.81
C TYR A 226 6.33 -11.03 4.85
N TYR A 227 6.28 -9.88 4.19
CA TYR A 227 7.26 -9.45 3.20
C TYR A 227 7.26 -7.92 3.03
N ILE A 228 8.29 -7.41 2.41
CA ILE A 228 8.33 -6.04 1.91
C ILE A 228 8.20 -6.11 0.39
N GLY A 229 7.10 -5.56 -0.12
CA GLY A 229 6.83 -5.46 -1.56
C GLY A 229 7.40 -4.17 -2.13
N PHE A 230 7.83 -4.21 -3.38
CA PHE A 230 8.24 -3.05 -4.17
C PHE A 230 7.21 -2.87 -5.27
N ARG A 231 6.50 -1.74 -5.21
CA ARG A 231 5.35 -1.42 -6.05
C ARG A 231 5.74 -0.43 -7.13
N PHE A 232 5.19 -0.66 -8.31
CA PHE A 232 5.12 0.31 -9.38
C PHE A 232 3.65 0.45 -9.79
N HIS A 233 3.11 1.67 -9.77
CA HIS A 233 1.68 1.93 -9.98
C HIS A 233 0.77 1.00 -9.16
N GLY A 234 0.98 1.00 -7.85
CA GLY A 234 0.14 0.26 -6.89
C GLY A 234 0.34 -1.26 -6.85
N THR A 235 1.05 -1.86 -7.80
CA THR A 235 1.22 -3.32 -7.89
C THR A 235 2.64 -3.76 -7.57
N ASN A 236 2.80 -4.80 -6.75
CA ASN A 236 4.10 -5.39 -6.45
C ASN A 236 4.67 -6.11 -7.68
N PHE A 237 5.79 -5.65 -8.22
CA PHE A 237 6.55 -6.39 -9.23
C PHE A 237 7.57 -7.34 -8.60
N THR A 238 8.03 -7.02 -7.40
CA THR A 238 8.93 -7.87 -6.61
C THR A 238 8.69 -7.68 -5.13
N SER A 239 9.11 -8.63 -4.31
CA SER A 239 9.08 -8.53 -2.86
C SER A 239 10.22 -9.31 -2.24
N ILE A 240 10.66 -8.89 -1.05
CA ILE A 240 11.64 -9.61 -0.25
C ILE A 240 11.04 -10.06 1.07
N SER A 241 11.47 -11.21 1.54
CA SER A 241 11.09 -11.76 2.83
C SER A 241 12.23 -12.55 3.43
N TYR A 242 12.15 -12.81 4.74
CA TYR A 242 13.07 -13.70 5.43
C TYR A 242 12.30 -14.87 6.03
N ARG A 243 12.72 -16.08 5.70
CA ARG A 243 12.08 -17.29 6.19
C ARG A 243 13.08 -18.44 6.31
N ASN A 244 13.05 -19.14 7.44
CA ASN A 244 13.88 -20.31 7.71
C ASN A 244 15.38 -20.06 7.49
N GLY A 245 15.91 -18.93 8.00
CA GLY A 245 17.32 -18.59 7.87
C GLY A 245 17.75 -18.11 6.48
N THR A 246 16.80 -17.71 5.60
CA THR A 246 17.14 -17.39 4.22
C THR A 246 16.37 -16.16 3.73
N VAL A 247 17.04 -15.28 2.97
CA VAL A 247 16.41 -14.18 2.24
C VAL A 247 15.78 -14.73 0.97
N ILE A 248 14.53 -14.40 0.76
CA ILE A 248 13.75 -14.85 -0.41
C ILE A 248 13.37 -13.62 -1.23
N LEU A 249 13.63 -13.65 -2.52
CA LEU A 249 13.13 -12.72 -3.51
C LEU A 249 11.98 -13.38 -4.26
N ASN A 250 10.78 -12.81 -4.17
CA ASN A 250 9.66 -13.16 -5.04
C ASN A 250 9.55 -12.09 -6.13
N PHE A 251 9.15 -12.48 -7.34
CA PHE A 251 9.01 -11.56 -8.46
C PHE A 251 7.94 -12.04 -9.43
N ARG A 252 7.29 -11.09 -10.09
CA ARG A 252 6.20 -11.34 -11.03
C ARG A 252 6.63 -11.01 -12.44
N THR A 253 6.60 -12.00 -13.30
CA THR A 253 6.88 -11.83 -14.73
C THR A 253 6.23 -12.93 -15.55
N LYS A 254 5.82 -12.60 -16.77
CA LYS A 254 5.25 -13.55 -17.73
C LYS A 254 6.30 -14.52 -18.28
N VAL A 255 7.53 -14.02 -18.42
CA VAL A 255 8.63 -14.77 -19.01
C VAL A 255 9.69 -15.06 -17.96
N LYS A 256 10.10 -16.33 -17.86
CA LYS A 256 11.17 -16.74 -16.94
C LYS A 256 12.46 -16.01 -17.29
N PRO A 257 13.07 -15.23 -16.36
CA PRO A 257 14.34 -14.56 -16.64
C PRO A 257 15.49 -15.55 -16.78
N SER A 258 16.47 -15.21 -17.62
CA SER A 258 17.75 -15.92 -17.67
C SER A 258 18.61 -15.50 -16.49
N THR A 259 19.02 -16.45 -15.68
CA THR A 259 19.85 -16.20 -14.49
C THR A 259 20.59 -17.45 -14.07
N GLN A 260 21.70 -17.30 -13.36
CA GLN A 260 22.42 -18.39 -12.72
C GLN A 260 21.78 -18.83 -11.40
N LEU A 261 20.86 -18.02 -10.83
CA LEU A 261 20.16 -18.39 -9.61
C LEU A 261 19.09 -19.43 -9.90
N LYS A 262 18.89 -20.36 -8.94
CA LYS A 262 17.80 -21.31 -9.02
C LYS A 262 16.48 -20.59 -8.79
N ILE A 263 15.63 -20.53 -9.81
CA ILE A 263 14.30 -19.92 -9.73
C ILE A 263 13.22 -20.99 -9.87
N GLU A 264 12.14 -20.81 -9.09
CA GLU A 264 11.01 -21.71 -9.02
C GLU A 264 9.71 -20.93 -9.26
N LYS A 265 8.85 -21.45 -10.15
CA LYS A 265 7.49 -20.91 -10.33
C LYS A 265 6.63 -21.34 -9.14
N LEU A 266 5.96 -20.40 -8.51
CA LEU A 266 5.00 -20.70 -7.45
C LEU A 266 3.66 -21.14 -8.06
N PRO A 267 2.87 -21.95 -7.32
CA PRO A 267 1.50 -22.27 -7.71
C PRO A 267 0.68 -20.99 -7.89
N GLU A 268 -0.12 -20.96 -8.94
CA GLU A 268 -1.05 -19.85 -9.19
C GLU A 268 -2.17 -19.88 -8.15
N THR A 269 -2.50 -18.71 -7.62
CA THR A 269 -3.64 -18.52 -6.74
C THR A 269 -4.74 -17.75 -7.46
N ALA A 270 -5.94 -17.72 -6.91
CA ALA A 270 -7.06 -16.93 -7.47
C ALA A 270 -6.77 -15.41 -7.51
N TRP A 271 -5.71 -14.96 -6.86
CA TRP A 271 -5.30 -13.56 -6.71
C TRP A 271 -4.17 -13.16 -7.67
N ASP A 272 -3.52 -14.14 -8.32
CA ASP A 272 -2.36 -13.88 -9.17
C ASP A 272 -2.80 -13.58 -10.60
N THR A 273 -2.64 -12.32 -11.01
CA THR A 273 -2.84 -11.90 -12.41
C THR A 273 -1.60 -12.10 -13.28
N THR A 274 -0.46 -12.36 -12.66
CA THR A 274 0.84 -12.56 -13.32
C THR A 274 1.60 -13.66 -12.60
N PRO A 275 2.25 -14.60 -13.32
CA PRO A 275 3.01 -15.69 -12.70
C PRO A 275 4.01 -15.19 -11.67
N LEU A 276 3.94 -15.78 -10.48
CA LEU A 276 4.82 -15.49 -9.35
C LEU A 276 5.96 -16.51 -9.31
N TRP A 277 7.17 -16.00 -9.20
CA TRP A 277 8.39 -16.78 -9.10
C TRP A 277 9.12 -16.46 -7.83
N LYS A 278 9.97 -17.36 -7.36
CA LYS A 278 10.86 -17.12 -6.23
C LYS A 278 12.28 -17.58 -6.49
N THR A 279 13.21 -16.95 -5.80
CA THR A 279 14.58 -17.40 -5.62
C THR A 279 15.06 -17.14 -4.20
N THR A 280 16.09 -17.83 -3.75
CA THR A 280 16.72 -17.65 -2.44
C THR A 280 18.07 -17.01 -2.62
N ILE A 281 18.41 -16.06 -1.76
CA ILE A 281 19.66 -15.33 -1.74
C ILE A 281 20.43 -15.73 -0.50
N LYS A 282 21.60 -16.35 -0.65
CA LYS A 282 22.39 -16.93 0.43
C LYS A 282 23.65 -16.15 0.76
N SER A 283 24.09 -15.31 -0.18
CA SER A 283 25.29 -14.49 -0.04
C SER A 283 25.15 -13.15 -0.72
N THR A 284 25.94 -12.17 -0.33
CA THR A 284 26.02 -10.85 -0.99
C THR A 284 26.47 -10.95 -2.43
N SER A 285 27.26 -11.95 -2.81
CA SER A 285 27.69 -12.18 -4.19
C SER A 285 26.56 -12.56 -5.15
N GLU A 286 25.41 -13.00 -4.63
CA GLU A 286 24.22 -13.33 -5.41
C GLU A 286 23.31 -12.12 -5.66
N ILE A 287 23.50 -11.00 -4.94
CA ILE A 287 22.69 -9.79 -5.05
C ILE A 287 22.65 -9.22 -6.47
N PRO A 288 23.77 -9.10 -7.23
CA PRO A 288 23.69 -8.59 -8.60
C PRO A 288 22.76 -9.42 -9.50
N ALA A 289 22.79 -10.73 -9.38
CA ALA A 289 21.91 -11.61 -10.16
C ALA A 289 20.44 -11.48 -9.72
N ALA A 290 20.19 -11.29 -8.42
CA ALA A 290 18.85 -11.04 -7.89
C ALA A 290 18.27 -9.70 -8.38
N LEU A 291 19.10 -8.67 -8.47
CA LEU A 291 18.70 -7.36 -9.00
C LEU A 291 18.38 -7.41 -10.49
N GLU A 292 19.13 -8.16 -11.28
CA GLU A 292 18.80 -8.34 -12.70
C GLU A 292 17.44 -9.04 -12.89
N ILE A 293 17.10 -10.00 -12.01
CA ILE A 293 15.77 -10.61 -11.99
C ILE A 293 14.70 -9.56 -11.66
N ALA A 294 14.92 -8.74 -10.63
CA ALA A 294 13.98 -7.70 -10.23
C ALA A 294 13.81 -6.62 -11.32
N LYS A 295 14.89 -6.20 -11.98
CA LYS A 295 14.86 -5.29 -13.13
C LYS A 295 14.06 -5.87 -14.30
N HIS A 296 14.20 -7.17 -14.56
CA HIS A 296 13.40 -7.84 -15.58
C HIS A 296 11.90 -7.78 -15.24
N ALA A 297 11.53 -8.08 -14.00
CA ALA A 297 10.16 -7.97 -13.52
C ALA A 297 9.64 -6.53 -13.59
N TYR A 298 10.44 -5.55 -13.20
CA TYR A 298 10.08 -4.13 -13.30
C TYR A 298 9.78 -3.72 -14.73
N LYS A 299 10.66 -4.08 -15.70
CA LYS A 299 10.46 -3.78 -17.13
C LYS A 299 9.22 -4.44 -17.71
N ASP A 300 8.88 -5.68 -17.30
CA ASP A 300 7.65 -6.37 -17.72
C ASP A 300 6.41 -5.58 -17.23
N TYR A 301 6.47 -5.03 -16.02
CA TYR A 301 5.41 -4.18 -15.48
C TYR A 301 5.37 -2.81 -16.14
N GLU A 302 6.49 -2.12 -16.27
CA GLU A 302 6.58 -0.80 -16.89
C GLU A 302 6.01 -0.81 -18.32
N SER A 303 6.23 -1.90 -19.07
CA SER A 303 5.72 -2.05 -20.44
C SER A 303 4.19 -2.05 -20.55
N ARG A 304 3.47 -2.26 -19.45
CA ARG A 304 1.98 -2.26 -19.42
C ARG A 304 1.38 -0.87 -19.38
N PHE A 305 2.18 0.15 -19.06
CA PHE A 305 1.78 1.53 -18.93
C PHE A 305 2.31 2.42 -20.07
N LYS A 306 3.05 1.84 -20.98
CA LYS A 306 3.49 2.46 -22.25
C LYS A 306 2.58 2.06 -23.39
#